data_e3685dfd967ed8f17e2d524fe9283b98
#
_entry.id   e3685dfd967ed8f17e2d524fe9283b98
#
_cell.length_a   1.000
_cell.length_b   1.000
_cell.length_c   1.000
_cell.angle_alpha   90.00
_cell.angle_beta   90.00
_cell.angle_gamma   90.00
#
_symmetry.space_group_name_H-M   'P 1'
#
loop_
_entity.id
_entity.type
_entity.pdbx_description
1 polymer ?
#
loop_
_entity_poly.entity_id
_entity_poly.type
_entity_poly.pdbx_seq_one_letter_code
_entity_poly.pdbx_strand_id
1 'polypeptide(L)'
;MSARTAGFLLCTVLSVSGCGYSSLQQQDEDVKASWSEVVSLYQRRADLISGLATTVKGFAASEQELVGATEASARTGSMPAAPAVLSDPAAFASYQALQRRLTQSLQSLMGVSEGYPQLQSDANFRDLQMQLAETESSISAARAHYMAAVRTFNSMVHTFPTDVTARVFDFQPKPNLTVSAEKK
;
A
#
# COMPACT_ATOMS: atom_id res chain seq x y z
N MET A 1 23.00 -32.78 40.22
CA MET A 1 22.05 -32.47 39.15
C MET A 1 22.36 -33.42 38.02
N SER A 2 21.49 -34.36 37.74
CA SER A 2 21.78 -35.47 36.84
C SER A 2 21.64 -35.05 35.35
N ALA A 3 22.49 -35.64 34.50
CA ALA A 3 22.50 -35.40 33.06
C ALA A 3 21.10 -35.56 32.37
N ARG A 4 20.19 -36.32 33.00
CA ARG A 4 18.82 -36.52 32.54
C ARG A 4 17.94 -35.28 32.67
N THR A 5 18.14 -34.43 33.70
CA THR A 5 17.42 -33.14 33.87
C THR A 5 17.91 -32.06 32.91
N ALA A 6 19.20 -32.06 32.58
CA ALA A 6 19.76 -31.13 31.59
C ALA A 6 19.27 -31.43 30.14
N GLY A 7 19.12 -32.73 29.81
CA GLY A 7 18.57 -33.13 28.51
C GLY A 7 17.11 -32.78 28.33
N PHE A 8 16.30 -32.87 29.40
CA PHE A 8 14.88 -32.50 29.33
C PHE A 8 14.67 -31.00 29.21
N LEU A 9 15.51 -30.20 29.87
CA LEU A 9 15.48 -28.74 29.78
C LEU A 9 15.93 -28.24 28.38
N LEU A 10 16.90 -28.92 27.74
CA LEU A 10 17.37 -28.58 26.39
C LEU A 10 16.30 -28.88 25.33
N CYS A 11 15.56 -29.99 25.46
CA CYS A 11 14.48 -30.36 24.55
C CYS A 11 13.28 -29.39 24.61
N THR A 12 12.93 -28.88 25.80
CA THR A 12 11.83 -27.92 25.97
C THR A 12 12.17 -26.55 25.39
N VAL A 13 13.42 -26.10 25.48
CA VAL A 13 13.87 -24.83 24.86
C VAL A 13 13.82 -24.89 23.33
N LEU A 14 14.21 -26.01 22.72
CA LEU A 14 14.16 -26.22 21.26
C LEU A 14 12.73 -26.24 20.70
N SER A 15 11.76 -26.75 21.46
CA SER A 15 10.35 -26.82 21.00
C SER A 15 9.66 -25.46 21.01
N VAL A 16 10.00 -24.57 21.93
CA VAL A 16 9.46 -23.20 22.00
C VAL A 16 10.00 -22.29 20.89
N SER A 17 11.25 -22.51 20.48
CA SER A 17 11.88 -21.71 19.41
C SER A 17 11.26 -21.95 18.02
N GLY A 18 10.77 -23.16 17.74
CA GLY A 18 10.15 -23.49 16.45
C GLY A 18 8.80 -22.78 16.22
N CYS A 19 7.97 -22.66 17.27
CA CYS A 19 6.68 -21.98 17.17
C CYS A 19 6.82 -20.46 16.96
N GLY A 20 7.83 -19.83 17.56
CA GLY A 20 8.08 -18.39 17.43
C GLY A 20 8.51 -17.99 16.02
N TYR A 21 9.37 -18.78 15.38
CA TYR A 21 9.84 -18.53 14.03
C TYR A 21 8.71 -18.66 12.98
N SER A 22 7.95 -19.76 13.04
CA SER A 22 6.85 -19.98 12.09
C SER A 22 5.78 -18.89 12.17
N SER A 23 5.46 -18.43 13.39
CA SER A 23 4.50 -17.34 13.59
C SER A 23 4.99 -16.01 13.04
N LEU A 24 6.28 -15.66 13.24
CA LEU A 24 6.87 -14.44 12.67
C LEU A 24 6.93 -14.51 11.15
N GLN A 25 7.32 -15.66 10.60
CA GLN A 25 7.36 -15.87 9.15
C GLN A 25 5.97 -15.74 8.53
N GLN A 26 4.96 -16.35 9.14
CA GLN A 26 3.57 -16.23 8.67
C GLN A 26 3.11 -14.78 8.67
N GLN A 27 3.36 -14.03 9.75
CA GLN A 27 2.98 -12.62 9.82
C GLN A 27 3.79 -11.74 8.84
N ASP A 28 5.05 -12.04 8.55
CA ASP A 28 5.82 -11.36 7.51
C ASP A 28 5.21 -11.57 6.11
N GLU A 29 4.77 -12.79 5.83
CA GLU A 29 4.07 -13.11 4.58
C GLU A 29 2.68 -12.43 4.50
N ASP A 30 1.94 -12.35 5.61
CA ASP A 30 0.67 -11.64 5.69
C ASP A 30 0.85 -10.13 5.41
N VAL A 31 1.93 -9.53 5.93
CA VAL A 31 2.29 -8.12 5.62
C VAL A 31 2.61 -7.95 4.13
N LYS A 32 3.40 -8.86 3.55
CA LYS A 32 3.75 -8.81 2.11
C LYS A 32 2.52 -9.00 1.22
N ALA A 33 1.63 -9.93 1.58
CA ALA A 33 0.40 -10.19 0.83
C ALA A 33 -0.54 -8.98 0.86
N SER A 34 -0.79 -8.41 2.05
CA SER A 34 -1.61 -7.21 2.20
C SER A 34 -0.99 -5.98 1.51
N TRP A 35 0.33 -5.85 1.48
CA TRP A 35 1.02 -4.83 0.70
C TRP A 35 0.80 -5.02 -0.80
N SER A 36 0.90 -6.25 -1.30
CA SER A 36 0.67 -6.55 -2.73
C SER A 36 -0.76 -6.21 -3.16
N GLU A 37 -1.74 -6.40 -2.29
CA GLU A 37 -3.13 -5.98 -2.51
C GLU A 37 -3.23 -4.45 -2.65
N VAL A 38 -2.62 -3.69 -1.74
CA VAL A 38 -2.59 -2.21 -1.81
C VAL A 38 -1.96 -1.74 -3.11
N VAL A 39 -0.81 -2.32 -3.50
CA VAL A 39 -0.10 -1.96 -4.74
C VAL A 39 -0.95 -2.24 -5.97
N SER A 40 -1.62 -3.39 -6.02
CA SER A 40 -2.50 -3.75 -7.15
C SER A 40 -3.65 -2.75 -7.31
N LEU A 41 -4.26 -2.32 -6.20
CA LEU A 41 -5.32 -1.32 -6.23
C LEU A 41 -4.80 0.07 -6.61
N TYR A 42 -3.59 0.44 -6.20
CA TYR A 42 -2.95 1.68 -6.63
C TYR A 42 -2.67 1.69 -8.14
N GLN A 43 -2.27 0.54 -8.71
CA GLN A 43 -2.10 0.39 -10.16
C GLN A 43 -3.45 0.59 -10.87
N ARG A 44 -4.51 -0.10 -10.42
CA ARG A 44 -5.86 0.06 -10.98
C ARG A 44 -6.33 1.52 -10.91
N ARG A 45 -6.11 2.21 -9.79
CA ARG A 45 -6.41 3.65 -9.66
C ARG A 45 -5.66 4.49 -10.69
N ALA A 46 -4.37 4.25 -10.87
CA ALA A 46 -3.56 4.98 -11.84
C ALA A 46 -4.04 4.77 -13.28
N ASP A 47 -4.45 3.55 -13.64
CA ASP A 47 -5.00 3.23 -14.95
C ASP A 47 -6.33 3.97 -15.20
N LEU A 48 -7.22 4.01 -14.20
CA LEU A 48 -8.49 4.75 -14.27
C LEU A 48 -8.26 6.26 -14.41
N ILE A 49 -7.29 6.83 -13.68
CA ILE A 49 -6.91 8.26 -13.79
C ILE A 49 -6.34 8.55 -15.17
N SER A 50 -5.55 7.66 -15.74
CA SER A 50 -5.04 7.79 -17.12
C SER A 50 -6.19 7.78 -18.13
N GLY A 51 -7.20 6.90 -17.94
CA GLY A 51 -8.41 6.87 -18.74
C GLY A 51 -9.21 8.16 -18.65
N LEU A 52 -9.41 8.69 -17.44
CA LEU A 52 -10.05 9.99 -17.23
C LEU A 52 -9.30 11.13 -17.93
N ALA A 53 -7.97 11.20 -17.79
CA ALA A 53 -7.15 12.21 -18.45
C ALA A 53 -7.30 12.14 -19.98
N THR A 54 -7.31 10.95 -20.56
CA THR A 54 -7.51 10.73 -21.98
C THR A 54 -8.91 11.19 -22.43
N THR A 55 -9.94 10.92 -21.64
CA THR A 55 -11.31 11.37 -21.94
C THR A 55 -11.40 12.90 -21.86
N VAL A 56 -10.85 13.53 -20.82
CA VAL A 56 -10.80 15.00 -20.68
C VAL A 56 -10.10 15.67 -21.85
N LYS A 57 -9.02 15.08 -22.34
CA LYS A 57 -8.26 15.57 -23.50
C LYS A 57 -9.12 15.74 -24.76
N GLY A 58 -10.12 14.86 -24.94
CA GLY A 58 -11.03 14.95 -26.08
C GLY A 58 -11.99 16.15 -26.02
N PHE A 59 -12.27 16.69 -24.82
CA PHE A 59 -13.21 17.79 -24.61
C PHE A 59 -12.53 19.12 -24.28
N ALA A 60 -11.38 19.08 -23.63
CA ALA A 60 -10.66 20.24 -23.08
C ALA A 60 -9.29 20.41 -23.77
N ALA A 61 -9.29 20.71 -25.07
CA ALA A 61 -8.06 20.84 -25.85
C ALA A 61 -7.14 21.99 -25.35
N SER A 62 -7.67 22.98 -24.62
CA SER A 62 -6.89 24.07 -23.99
C SER A 62 -6.08 23.60 -22.76
N GLU A 63 -6.42 22.47 -22.16
CA GLU A 63 -5.86 21.99 -20.90
C GLU A 63 -4.79 20.90 -21.07
N GLN A 64 -4.10 20.91 -22.22
CA GLN A 64 -3.14 19.84 -22.59
C GLN A 64 -2.00 19.68 -21.59
N GLU A 65 -1.53 20.76 -20.97
CA GLU A 65 -0.45 20.71 -19.98
C GLU A 65 -0.89 19.97 -18.73
N LEU A 66 -2.07 20.26 -18.19
CA LEU A 66 -2.62 19.59 -17.02
C LEU A 66 -2.91 18.11 -17.29
N VAL A 67 -3.51 17.83 -18.46
CA VAL A 67 -3.77 16.44 -18.88
C VAL A 67 -2.47 15.66 -19.01
N GLY A 68 -1.45 16.23 -19.65
CA GLY A 68 -0.13 15.60 -19.78
C GLY A 68 0.57 15.38 -18.43
N ALA A 69 0.47 16.33 -17.50
CA ALA A 69 0.98 16.19 -16.14
C ALA A 69 0.26 15.07 -15.36
N THR A 70 -1.07 14.94 -15.55
CA THR A 70 -1.86 13.88 -14.94
C THR A 70 -1.51 12.51 -15.49
N GLU A 71 -1.38 12.37 -16.83
CA GLU A 71 -0.92 11.14 -17.47
C GLU A 71 0.49 10.74 -17.01
N ALA A 72 1.41 11.70 -16.85
CA ALA A 72 2.75 11.45 -16.34
C ALA A 72 2.72 10.96 -14.88
N SER A 73 1.88 11.58 -14.04
CA SER A 73 1.68 11.17 -12.66
C SER A 73 1.06 9.78 -12.56
N ALA A 74 0.12 9.44 -13.44
CA ALA A 74 -0.50 8.12 -13.51
C ALA A 74 0.53 7.05 -13.89
N ARG A 75 1.34 7.27 -14.94
CA ARG A 75 2.43 6.35 -15.32
C ARG A 75 3.42 6.10 -14.18
N THR A 76 3.78 7.13 -13.43
CA THR A 76 4.69 6.99 -12.29
C THR A 76 4.00 6.29 -11.12
N GLY A 77 2.73 6.60 -10.86
CA GLY A 77 1.92 6.00 -9.79
C GLY A 77 1.55 4.54 -10.03
N SER A 78 1.54 4.09 -11.29
CA SER A 78 1.28 2.68 -11.66
C SER A 78 2.52 1.79 -11.56
N MET A 79 3.71 2.34 -11.28
CA MET A 79 4.91 1.51 -11.13
C MET A 79 4.75 0.54 -9.95
N PRO A 80 5.04 -0.76 -10.16
CA PRO A 80 4.91 -1.75 -9.11
C PRO A 80 5.92 -1.47 -7.99
N ALA A 81 5.44 -1.48 -6.75
CA ALA A 81 6.31 -1.43 -5.57
C ALA A 81 6.55 -2.85 -5.06
N ALA A 82 7.71 -3.40 -5.37
CA ALA A 82 8.09 -4.72 -4.89
C ALA A 82 8.06 -4.80 -3.35
N PRO A 83 7.82 -5.99 -2.75
CA PRO A 83 7.85 -6.15 -1.29
C PRO A 83 9.15 -5.70 -0.63
N ALA A 84 10.26 -5.64 -1.37
CA ALA A 84 11.53 -5.08 -0.90
C ALA A 84 11.43 -3.63 -0.41
N VAL A 85 10.48 -2.86 -0.91
CA VAL A 85 10.18 -1.48 -0.42
C VAL A 85 9.84 -1.46 1.07
N LEU A 86 9.30 -2.55 1.63
CA LEU A 86 8.97 -2.66 3.05
C LEU A 86 10.20 -2.76 3.97
N SER A 87 11.38 -2.99 3.39
CA SER A 87 12.65 -3.04 4.12
C SER A 87 13.45 -1.73 3.99
N ASP A 88 12.96 -0.77 3.18
CA ASP A 88 13.60 0.53 2.97
C ASP A 88 12.60 1.67 3.27
N PRO A 89 12.69 2.30 4.44
CA PRO A 89 11.79 3.40 4.83
C PRO A 89 11.83 4.60 3.86
N ALA A 90 12.96 4.87 3.21
CA ALA A 90 13.09 5.98 2.27
C ALA A 90 12.37 5.66 0.95
N ALA A 91 12.55 4.44 0.43
CA ALA A 91 11.82 3.97 -0.75
C ALA A 91 10.31 3.92 -0.49
N PHE A 92 9.89 3.46 0.70
CA PHE A 92 8.49 3.44 1.11
C PHE A 92 7.88 4.84 1.18
N ALA A 93 8.58 5.81 1.79
CA ALA A 93 8.15 7.20 1.85
C ALA A 93 8.06 7.85 0.46
N SER A 94 9.02 7.55 -0.42
CA SER A 94 9.04 8.01 -1.81
C SER A 94 7.83 7.47 -2.59
N TYR A 95 7.52 6.18 -2.44
CA TYR A 95 6.33 5.58 -3.05
C TYR A 95 5.03 6.23 -2.57
N GLN A 96 4.90 6.49 -1.27
CA GLN A 96 3.76 7.23 -0.74
C GLN A 96 3.66 8.66 -1.31
N ALA A 97 4.80 9.33 -1.53
CA ALA A 97 4.82 10.67 -2.13
C ALA A 97 4.31 10.65 -3.59
N LEU A 98 4.65 9.61 -4.36
CA LEU A 98 4.11 9.41 -5.73
C LEU A 98 2.59 9.24 -5.71
N GLN A 99 2.06 8.45 -4.77
CA GLN A 99 0.62 8.25 -4.63
C GLN A 99 -0.12 9.54 -4.24
N ARG A 100 0.48 10.38 -3.38
CA ARG A 100 -0.08 11.71 -3.06
C ARG A 100 -0.09 12.65 -4.27
N ARG A 101 0.98 12.68 -5.07
CA ARG A 101 1.04 13.47 -6.32
C ARG A 101 -0.06 13.06 -7.29
N LEU A 102 -0.27 11.76 -7.46
CA LEU A 102 -1.35 11.25 -8.31
C LEU A 102 -2.73 11.71 -7.84
N THR A 103 -2.99 11.69 -6.53
CA THR A 103 -4.23 12.22 -5.94
C THR A 103 -4.40 13.70 -6.22
N GLN A 104 -3.34 14.51 -6.09
CA GLN A 104 -3.39 15.96 -6.39
C GLN A 104 -3.66 16.22 -7.88
N SER A 105 -3.00 15.47 -8.78
CA SER A 105 -3.24 15.58 -10.22
C SER A 105 -4.68 15.23 -10.58
N LEU A 106 -5.25 14.21 -9.96
CA LEU A 106 -6.66 13.86 -10.14
C LEU A 106 -7.58 14.99 -9.67
N GLN A 107 -7.35 15.56 -8.50
CA GLN A 107 -8.16 16.68 -7.98
C GLN A 107 -8.13 17.88 -8.93
N SER A 108 -6.95 18.22 -9.47
CA SER A 108 -6.82 19.28 -10.46
C SER A 108 -7.59 18.97 -11.77
N LEU A 109 -7.51 17.72 -12.25
CA LEU A 109 -8.24 17.26 -13.43
C LEU A 109 -9.76 17.35 -13.22
N MET A 110 -10.23 16.93 -12.06
CA MET A 110 -11.65 17.01 -11.71
C MET A 110 -12.14 18.46 -11.64
N GLY A 111 -11.34 19.37 -11.06
CA GLY A 111 -11.67 20.82 -11.03
C GLY A 111 -11.83 21.41 -12.44
N VAL A 112 -10.98 21.03 -13.36
CA VAL A 112 -11.13 21.48 -14.78
C VAL A 112 -12.38 20.88 -15.41
N SER A 113 -12.70 19.62 -15.14
CA SER A 113 -13.87 18.95 -15.72
C SER A 113 -15.20 19.66 -15.41
N GLU A 114 -15.27 20.39 -14.31
CA GLU A 114 -16.46 21.18 -13.93
C GLU A 114 -16.79 22.29 -14.93
N GLY A 115 -15.77 22.81 -15.63
CA GLY A 115 -15.93 23.81 -16.69
C GLY A 115 -16.48 23.27 -18.02
N TYR A 116 -16.65 21.95 -18.15
CA TYR A 116 -17.04 21.28 -19.40
C TYR A 116 -18.32 20.44 -19.22
N PRO A 117 -19.53 21.01 -19.31
CA PRO A 117 -20.79 20.28 -19.10
C PRO A 117 -20.99 19.08 -20.04
N GLN A 118 -20.42 19.14 -21.24
CA GLN A 118 -20.49 18.05 -22.23
C GLN A 118 -19.68 16.84 -21.75
N LEU A 119 -18.56 17.05 -21.10
CA LEU A 119 -17.74 16.00 -20.50
C LEU A 119 -18.49 15.33 -19.34
N GLN A 120 -19.15 16.11 -18.49
CA GLN A 120 -19.94 15.57 -17.36
C GLN A 120 -21.14 14.70 -17.82
N SER A 121 -21.66 14.97 -19.01
CA SER A 121 -22.71 14.14 -19.62
C SER A 121 -22.19 12.93 -20.39
N ASP A 122 -20.88 12.84 -20.62
CA ASP A 122 -20.26 11.69 -21.31
C ASP A 122 -20.38 10.41 -20.48
N ALA A 123 -20.84 9.33 -21.11
CA ALA A 123 -21.10 8.07 -20.43
C ALA A 123 -19.81 7.39 -19.94
N ASN A 124 -18.73 7.45 -20.76
CA ASN A 124 -17.44 6.86 -20.40
C ASN A 124 -16.78 7.61 -19.24
N PHE A 125 -16.87 8.94 -19.24
CA PHE A 125 -16.35 9.75 -18.12
C PHE A 125 -17.04 9.41 -16.79
N ARG A 126 -18.36 9.28 -16.80
CA ARG A 126 -19.15 8.89 -15.61
C ARG A 126 -18.83 7.49 -15.12
N ASP A 127 -18.68 6.54 -16.05
CA ASP A 127 -18.32 5.16 -15.71
C ASP A 127 -16.93 5.08 -15.05
N LEU A 128 -15.95 5.77 -15.62
CA LEU A 128 -14.60 5.87 -15.03
C LEU A 128 -14.62 6.51 -13.63
N GLN A 129 -15.45 7.53 -13.41
CA GLN A 129 -15.61 8.15 -12.08
C GLN A 129 -16.22 7.16 -11.07
N MET A 130 -17.23 6.39 -11.47
CA MET A 130 -17.83 5.37 -10.58
C MET A 130 -16.81 4.27 -10.24
N GLN A 131 -16.07 3.77 -11.22
CA GLN A 131 -15.02 2.76 -10.99
C GLN A 131 -13.90 3.31 -10.09
N LEU A 132 -13.55 4.58 -10.25
CA LEU A 132 -12.56 5.24 -9.40
C LEU A 132 -13.05 5.33 -7.96
N ALA A 133 -14.29 5.73 -7.71
CA ALA A 133 -14.88 5.80 -6.37
C ALA A 133 -14.92 4.43 -5.69
N GLU A 134 -15.28 3.37 -6.42
CA GLU A 134 -15.23 1.98 -5.94
C GLU A 134 -13.78 1.56 -5.60
N THR A 135 -12.84 1.90 -6.47
CA THR A 135 -11.42 1.59 -6.27
C THR A 135 -10.86 2.31 -5.04
N GLU A 136 -11.21 3.58 -4.82
CA GLU A 136 -10.80 4.34 -3.60
C GLU A 136 -11.36 3.71 -2.32
N SER A 137 -12.60 3.22 -2.34
CA SER A 137 -13.18 2.46 -1.23
C SER A 137 -12.37 1.18 -0.96
N SER A 138 -12.04 0.43 -2.01
CA SER A 138 -11.22 -0.78 -1.92
C SER A 138 -9.81 -0.48 -1.40
N ILE A 139 -9.19 0.61 -1.86
CA ILE A 139 -7.88 1.08 -1.36
C ILE A 139 -7.96 1.37 0.14
N SER A 140 -9.02 2.02 0.60
CA SER A 140 -9.19 2.32 2.03
C SER A 140 -9.26 1.05 2.87
N ALA A 141 -9.99 0.04 2.43
CA ALA A 141 -10.09 -1.27 3.10
C ALA A 141 -8.73 -2.01 3.09
N ALA A 142 -8.07 -2.09 1.93
CA ALA A 142 -6.76 -2.76 1.80
C ALA A 142 -5.68 -2.06 2.66
N ARG A 143 -5.68 -0.73 2.71
CA ARG A 143 -4.78 0.03 3.60
C ARG A 143 -5.03 -0.29 5.08
N ALA A 144 -6.30 -0.37 5.50
CA ALA A 144 -6.64 -0.74 6.88
C ALA A 144 -6.14 -2.15 7.22
N HIS A 145 -6.30 -3.10 6.29
CA HIS A 145 -5.80 -4.46 6.41
C HIS A 145 -4.26 -4.49 6.54
N TYR A 146 -3.54 -3.84 5.62
CA TYR A 146 -2.08 -3.70 5.68
C TYR A 146 -1.61 -3.10 7.02
N MET A 147 -2.23 -2.00 7.44
CA MET A 147 -1.89 -1.33 8.70
C MET A 147 -2.11 -2.23 9.93
N ALA A 148 -3.13 -3.09 9.90
CA ALA A 148 -3.37 -4.07 10.95
C ALA A 148 -2.30 -5.18 10.95
N ALA A 149 -1.97 -5.74 9.78
CA ALA A 149 -0.92 -6.75 9.63
C ALA A 149 0.44 -6.23 10.12
N VAL A 150 0.83 -5.00 9.72
CA VAL A 150 2.07 -4.36 10.19
C VAL A 150 2.08 -4.16 11.70
N ARG A 151 0.98 -3.72 12.31
CA ARG A 151 0.90 -3.56 13.77
C ARG A 151 1.09 -4.89 14.49
N THR A 152 0.45 -5.95 14.01
CA THR A 152 0.59 -7.30 14.58
C THR A 152 2.03 -7.78 14.45
N PHE A 153 2.61 -7.73 13.28
CA PHE A 153 4.00 -8.12 13.03
C PHE A 153 4.99 -7.33 13.91
N ASN A 154 4.90 -6.01 13.92
CA ASN A 154 5.79 -5.16 14.70
C ASN A 154 5.63 -5.40 16.23
N SER A 155 4.41 -5.70 16.70
CA SER A 155 4.19 -6.10 18.08
C SER A 155 4.93 -7.40 18.41
N MET A 156 4.88 -8.41 17.52
CA MET A 156 5.58 -9.69 17.72
C MET A 156 7.10 -9.52 17.72
N VAL A 157 7.64 -8.65 16.88
CA VAL A 157 9.09 -8.34 16.83
C VAL A 157 9.59 -7.74 18.15
N HIS A 158 8.73 -7.06 18.91
CA HIS A 158 9.09 -6.37 20.15
C HIS A 158 8.62 -7.06 21.44
N THR A 159 7.86 -8.14 21.35
CA THR A 159 7.25 -8.80 22.54
C THR A 159 7.91 -10.14 22.82
N PHE A 160 8.30 -10.36 24.10
CA PHE A 160 8.79 -11.66 24.55
C PHE A 160 7.68 -12.74 24.45
N PRO A 161 8.00 -13.99 24.00
CA PRO A 161 9.32 -14.53 23.67
C PRO A 161 9.76 -14.34 22.20
N THR A 162 8.91 -13.82 21.33
CA THR A 162 9.16 -13.72 19.88
C THR A 162 10.25 -12.69 19.51
N ASP A 163 10.51 -11.69 20.38
CA ASP A 163 11.59 -10.71 20.17
C ASP A 163 12.98 -11.36 20.12
N VAL A 164 13.20 -12.44 20.88
CA VAL A 164 14.46 -13.20 20.84
C VAL A 164 14.61 -13.87 19.46
N THR A 165 13.54 -14.50 18.99
CA THR A 165 13.52 -15.13 17.65
C THR A 165 13.73 -14.08 16.55
N ALA A 166 13.07 -12.93 16.66
CA ALA A 166 13.17 -11.84 15.71
C ALA A 166 14.62 -11.34 15.57
N ARG A 167 15.36 -11.20 16.69
CA ARG A 167 16.78 -10.80 16.66
C ARG A 167 17.69 -11.85 16.07
N VAL A 168 17.44 -13.14 16.36
CA VAL A 168 18.27 -14.25 15.85
C VAL A 168 18.13 -14.41 14.33
N PHE A 169 16.91 -14.19 13.80
CA PHE A 169 16.59 -14.37 12.37
C PHE A 169 16.47 -13.04 11.61
N ASP A 170 16.87 -11.92 12.21
CA ASP A 170 16.91 -10.59 11.60
C ASP A 170 15.55 -10.10 11.05
N PHE A 171 14.46 -10.38 11.77
CA PHE A 171 13.17 -9.80 11.46
C PHE A 171 13.13 -8.33 11.90
N GLN A 172 13.09 -7.41 10.94
CA GLN A 172 13.04 -5.98 11.20
C GLN A 172 11.60 -5.46 11.18
N PRO A 173 11.26 -4.46 12.02
CA PRO A 173 9.96 -3.80 11.97
C PRO A 173 9.67 -3.23 10.58
N LYS A 174 8.41 -3.35 10.15
CA LYS A 174 7.95 -2.86 8.85
C LYS A 174 7.37 -1.45 8.97
N PRO A 175 7.56 -0.61 7.93
CA PRO A 175 6.98 0.72 7.90
C PRO A 175 5.45 0.65 7.79
N ASN A 176 4.77 1.58 8.46
CA ASN A 176 3.31 1.68 8.37
C ASN A 176 2.88 2.84 7.48
N LEU A 177 1.69 2.70 6.88
CA LEU A 177 1.10 3.80 6.13
C LEU A 177 0.72 4.92 7.10
N THR A 178 1.12 6.15 6.76
CA THR A 178 0.61 7.33 7.46
C THR A 178 -0.84 7.55 7.06
N VAL A 179 -1.73 7.61 8.05
CA VAL A 179 -3.08 8.14 7.83
C VAL A 179 -2.89 9.62 7.54
N SER A 180 -2.94 10.02 6.26
CA SER A 180 -3.15 11.42 5.94
C SER A 180 -4.52 11.75 6.52
N ALA A 181 -4.54 12.52 7.61
CA ALA A 181 -5.76 13.13 8.06
C ALA A 181 -6.22 14.05 6.92
N GLU A 182 -7.15 13.55 6.11
CA GLU A 182 -7.87 14.35 5.15
C GLU A 182 -8.60 15.40 5.96
N LYS A 183 -8.04 16.60 5.99
CA LYS A 183 -8.75 17.75 6.58
C LYS A 183 -10.00 17.94 5.75
N LYS A 184 -11.12 17.62 6.37
CA LYS A 184 -12.48 17.95 5.96
C LYS A 184 -12.63 19.47 5.80
#